data_53ab81c9bb6cb116fa78039e96175f08
#
_entry.id   53ab81c9bb6cb116fa78039e96175f08
#
_cell.length_a   1.000
_cell.length_b   1.000
_cell.length_c   1.000
_cell.angle_alpha   90.00
_cell.angle_beta   90.00
_cell.angle_gamma   90.00
#
_symmetry.space_group_name_H-M   'P 1'
#
loop_
_entity.id
_entity.type
_entity.pdbx_description
1 polymer ?
#
loop_
_entity_poly.entity_id
_entity_poly.type
_entity_poly.pdbx_seq_one_letter_code
_entity_poly.pdbx_strand_id
1 'polypeptide(L)'
;LIAAYGDLCNACVNVPLDENGVLDNELIEQSVYAVQRIANITPRGEGNFNFTVNFNCKPFIPYFPAGYHLSHLPNSFVIGLETPDLLVEVLKSVPKSPHNQFYADCYQAMSQALQYHVDQVLEMLSAVKLSGEFEFAGIDSSAAPSKNCSSMTKVYELMGLPYFGAAGSVEVSALLTKVFKSIQRVPLVGFSGLMLAVTEDLGLAEGTQKHYFDIRALLTYSAVCGIGL
;
A
#
# COMPACT_ATOMS: atom_id res chain seq x y z
N LEU A 1 20.11 -14.27 6.37
CA LEU A 1 18.85 -14.83 5.88
C LEU A 1 18.45 -14.17 4.54
N ILE A 2 18.14 -12.88 4.53
CA ILE A 2 17.68 -12.13 3.34
C ILE A 2 18.64 -12.27 2.14
N ALA A 3 19.96 -12.16 2.36
CA ALA A 3 20.94 -12.29 1.27
C ALA A 3 20.95 -13.68 0.61
N ALA A 4 20.51 -14.72 1.33
CA ALA A 4 20.52 -16.09 0.83
C ALA A 4 19.13 -16.58 0.38
N TYR A 5 18.07 -16.00 0.89
CA TYR A 5 16.68 -16.48 0.75
C TYR A 5 15.67 -15.34 0.50
N GLY A 6 16.12 -14.20 -0.02
CA GLY A 6 15.26 -13.04 -0.21
C GLY A 6 14.11 -13.24 -1.21
N ASP A 7 14.25 -14.22 -2.10
CA ASP A 7 13.19 -14.66 -3.02
C ASP A 7 12.11 -15.55 -2.36
N LEU A 8 12.37 -16.02 -1.14
CA LEU A 8 11.49 -16.95 -0.41
C LEU A 8 10.96 -16.40 0.91
N CYS A 9 11.59 -15.36 1.47
CA CYS A 9 11.23 -14.86 2.79
C CYS A 9 11.40 -13.36 2.93
N ASN A 10 10.52 -12.78 3.74
CA ASN A 10 10.64 -11.43 4.25
C ASN A 10 11.00 -11.47 5.74
N ALA A 11 11.58 -10.39 6.23
CA ALA A 11 11.85 -10.20 7.65
C ALA A 11 11.40 -8.81 8.08
N CYS A 12 10.98 -8.68 9.31
CA CYS A 12 10.59 -7.39 9.86
C CYS A 12 11.15 -7.20 11.27
N VAL A 13 11.33 -5.94 11.63
CA VAL A 13 11.59 -5.49 13.00
C VAL A 13 10.48 -4.52 13.37
N ASN A 14 9.93 -4.64 14.55
CA ASN A 14 8.99 -3.67 15.09
C ASN A 14 9.62 -2.93 16.26
N VAL A 15 9.72 -1.62 16.15
CA VAL A 15 10.19 -0.73 17.23
C VAL A 15 8.96 -0.28 18.02
N PRO A 16 8.74 -0.81 19.22
CA PRO A 16 7.57 -0.46 20.03
C PRO A 16 7.72 0.93 20.65
N LEU A 17 6.60 1.52 21.03
CA LEU A 17 6.58 2.60 22.02
C LEU A 17 6.60 1.99 23.43
N ASP A 18 7.34 2.60 24.33
CA ASP A 18 7.28 2.29 25.75
C ASP A 18 6.01 2.86 26.42
N GLU A 19 5.88 2.65 27.71
CA GLU A 19 4.74 3.15 28.51
C GLU A 19 4.64 4.70 28.53
N ASN A 20 5.73 5.40 28.23
CA ASN A 20 5.80 6.86 28.14
C ASN A 20 5.64 7.39 26.70
N GLY A 21 5.40 6.50 25.74
CA GLY A 21 5.29 6.86 24.31
C GLY A 21 6.64 7.15 23.66
N VAL A 22 7.74 6.64 24.19
CA VAL A 22 9.10 6.84 23.66
C VAL A 22 9.50 5.61 22.85
N LEU A 23 10.14 5.83 21.70
CA LEU A 23 10.69 4.76 20.86
C LEU A 23 12.04 4.26 21.43
N ASP A 24 12.31 2.98 21.24
CA ASP A 24 13.60 2.37 21.57
C ASP A 24 14.68 2.82 20.56
N ASN A 25 15.51 3.78 20.98
CA ASN A 25 16.57 4.32 20.14
C ASN A 25 17.67 3.28 19.81
N GLU A 26 17.98 2.36 20.71
CA GLU A 26 18.96 1.32 20.43
C GLU A 26 18.46 0.39 19.32
N LEU A 27 17.20 0.00 19.38
CA LEU A 27 16.58 -0.82 18.35
C LEU A 27 16.48 -0.07 17.01
N ILE A 28 16.26 1.24 17.02
CA ILE A 28 16.32 2.08 15.82
C ILE A 28 17.71 2.06 15.20
N GLU A 29 18.77 2.28 15.99
CA GLU A 29 20.15 2.24 15.51
C GLU A 29 20.52 0.88 14.93
N GLN A 30 20.14 -0.21 15.61
CA GLN A 30 20.34 -1.57 15.10
C GLN A 30 19.58 -1.82 13.79
N SER A 31 18.38 -1.27 13.66
CA SER A 31 17.57 -1.38 12.45
C SER A 31 18.20 -0.63 11.27
N VAL A 32 18.71 0.59 11.49
CA VAL A 32 19.45 1.36 10.48
C VAL A 32 20.70 0.60 10.04
N TYR A 33 21.45 0.05 10.99
CA TYR A 33 22.62 -0.79 10.67
C TYR A 33 22.23 -2.01 9.84
N ALA A 34 21.12 -2.66 10.14
CA ALA A 34 20.62 -3.80 9.38
C ALA A 34 20.26 -3.40 7.93
N VAL A 35 19.56 -2.27 7.73
CA VAL A 35 19.24 -1.73 6.40
C VAL A 35 20.51 -1.47 5.59
N GLN A 36 21.50 -0.79 6.19
CA GLN A 36 22.77 -0.50 5.53
C GLN A 36 23.54 -1.78 5.18
N ARG A 37 23.56 -2.75 6.12
CA ARG A 37 24.22 -4.03 5.89
C ARG A 37 23.56 -4.80 4.75
N ILE A 38 22.24 -4.87 4.72
CA ILE A 38 21.48 -5.54 3.64
C ILE A 38 21.77 -4.87 2.30
N ALA A 39 21.76 -3.54 2.24
CA ALA A 39 22.09 -2.79 1.04
C ALA A 39 23.50 -3.12 0.49
N ASN A 40 24.46 -3.37 1.38
CA ASN A 40 25.85 -3.65 0.98
C ASN A 40 26.12 -5.12 0.61
N ILE A 41 25.30 -6.07 1.10
CA ILE A 41 25.51 -7.51 0.86
C ILE A 41 24.59 -8.08 -0.22
N THR A 42 23.64 -7.30 -0.72
CA THR A 42 22.73 -7.71 -1.80
C THR A 42 22.96 -6.85 -3.05
N PRO A 43 22.81 -7.43 -4.26
CA PRO A 43 22.97 -6.66 -5.49
C PRO A 43 22.03 -5.44 -5.50
N ARG A 44 22.56 -4.26 -5.78
CA ARG A 44 21.80 -3.00 -5.86
C ARG A 44 20.95 -2.67 -4.62
N GLY A 45 21.23 -3.29 -3.48
CA GLY A 45 20.47 -3.12 -2.26
C GLY A 45 19.10 -3.80 -2.24
N GLU A 46 18.83 -4.67 -3.20
CA GLU A 46 17.52 -5.31 -3.43
C GLU A 46 16.98 -6.07 -2.22
N GLY A 47 17.86 -6.57 -1.35
CA GLY A 47 17.41 -7.26 -0.13
C GLY A 47 16.57 -6.40 0.81
N ASN A 48 16.62 -5.07 0.68
CA ASN A 48 15.79 -4.17 1.46
C ASN A 48 14.31 -4.19 1.03
N PHE A 49 13.95 -4.70 -0.13
CA PHE A 49 12.56 -4.99 -0.50
C PHE A 49 11.94 -6.09 0.37
N ASN A 50 12.77 -6.92 0.98
CA ASN A 50 12.37 -8.03 1.83
C ASN A 50 12.60 -7.75 3.31
N PHE A 51 12.91 -6.51 3.68
CA PHE A 51 13.17 -6.11 5.06
C PHE A 51 12.40 -4.85 5.43
N THR A 52 11.57 -4.93 6.46
CA THR A 52 10.74 -3.84 6.92
C THR A 52 11.09 -3.44 8.34
N VAL A 53 11.24 -2.16 8.59
CA VAL A 53 11.33 -1.59 9.94
C VAL A 53 10.02 -0.87 10.23
N ASN A 54 9.30 -1.33 11.22
CA ASN A 54 7.99 -0.84 11.60
C ASN A 54 8.05 -0.12 12.93
N PHE A 55 7.16 0.81 13.15
CA PHE A 55 7.07 1.56 14.39
C PHE A 55 5.70 1.34 15.02
N ASN A 56 5.71 0.82 16.25
CA ASN A 56 4.52 0.60 17.08
C ASN A 56 3.38 -0.17 16.37
N CYS A 57 3.74 -1.13 15.51
CA CYS A 57 2.75 -2.00 14.89
C CYS A 57 2.13 -2.94 15.91
N LYS A 58 0.85 -3.22 15.75
CA LYS A 58 0.15 -4.22 16.57
C LYS A 58 0.75 -5.61 16.34
N PRO A 59 0.78 -6.48 17.35
CA PRO A 59 1.17 -7.87 17.17
C PRO A 59 0.12 -8.63 16.31
N PHE A 60 0.55 -9.75 15.74
CA PHE A 60 -0.31 -10.69 14.99
C PHE A 60 -0.96 -10.11 13.74
N ILE A 61 -0.26 -9.21 13.06
CA ILE A 61 -0.68 -8.75 11.73
C ILE A 61 -0.40 -9.89 10.73
N PRO A 62 -1.38 -10.32 9.94
CA PRO A 62 -1.22 -11.47 9.03
C PRO A 62 -0.40 -11.17 7.78
N TYR A 63 -0.11 -9.89 7.49
CA TYR A 63 0.54 -9.42 6.28
C TYR A 63 1.42 -8.18 6.55
N PHE A 64 1.74 -7.38 5.52
CA PHE A 64 2.47 -6.13 5.73
C PHE A 64 1.78 -5.19 6.72
N PRO A 65 2.53 -4.31 7.40
CA PRO A 65 3.99 -4.13 7.32
C PRO A 65 4.79 -5.13 8.16
N ALA A 66 4.18 -5.85 9.06
CA ALA A 66 4.85 -6.77 9.98
C ALA A 66 4.05 -8.05 10.15
N GLY A 67 4.28 -9.02 9.28
CA GLY A 67 3.64 -10.34 9.39
C GLY A 67 4.18 -11.11 10.59
N TYR A 68 3.28 -11.53 11.49
CA TYR A 68 3.58 -12.39 12.64
C TYR A 68 2.77 -13.67 12.54
N HIS A 69 3.45 -14.79 12.68
CA HIS A 69 2.82 -16.09 12.78
C HIS A 69 3.29 -16.81 14.04
N LEU A 70 2.36 -17.46 14.73
CA LEU A 70 2.64 -18.29 15.89
C LEU A 70 2.19 -19.72 15.62
N SER A 71 2.94 -20.69 16.16
CA SER A 71 2.71 -22.13 15.90
C SER A 71 1.34 -22.66 16.31
N HIS A 72 0.62 -21.95 17.19
CA HIS A 72 -0.73 -22.31 17.62
C HIS A 72 -1.85 -21.63 16.80
N LEU A 73 -1.49 -20.73 15.87
CA LEU A 73 -2.45 -20.09 14.97
C LEU A 73 -2.57 -20.92 13.69
N PRO A 74 -3.75 -20.95 13.06
CA PRO A 74 -3.91 -21.57 11.75
C PRO A 74 -3.07 -20.87 10.71
N ASN A 75 -2.66 -21.59 9.66
CA ASN A 75 -2.06 -20.95 8.51
C ASN A 75 -3.07 -19.98 7.89
N SER A 76 -2.64 -18.78 7.57
CA SER A 76 -3.52 -17.78 6.97
C SER A 76 -3.01 -17.35 5.60
N PHE A 77 -3.93 -16.89 4.77
CA PHE A 77 -3.62 -16.22 3.52
C PHE A 77 -4.42 -14.92 3.43
N VAL A 78 -3.90 -13.99 2.66
CA VAL A 78 -4.51 -12.72 2.34
C VAL A 78 -4.56 -12.54 0.82
N ILE A 79 -5.41 -11.65 0.34
CA ILE A 79 -5.48 -11.28 -1.07
C ILE A 79 -5.08 -9.82 -1.18
N GLY A 80 -3.99 -9.54 -1.90
CA GLY A 80 -3.62 -8.18 -2.31
C GLY A 80 -4.29 -7.83 -3.63
N LEU A 81 -4.79 -6.60 -3.72
CA LEU A 81 -5.41 -6.09 -4.94
C LEU A 81 -4.38 -5.27 -5.75
N GLU A 82 -4.47 -5.34 -7.07
CA GLU A 82 -3.79 -4.46 -8.01
C GLU A 82 -4.86 -3.62 -8.71
N THR A 83 -5.03 -2.37 -8.32
CA THR A 83 -6.23 -1.60 -8.64
C THR A 83 -6.07 -0.44 -9.62
N PRO A 84 -4.87 0.00 -10.05
CA PRO A 84 -4.74 1.21 -10.88
C PRO A 84 -5.55 1.17 -12.18
N ASP A 85 -5.59 0.04 -12.88
CA ASP A 85 -6.38 -0.09 -14.13
C ASP A 85 -7.87 0.08 -13.88
N LEU A 86 -8.40 -0.53 -12.82
CA LEU A 86 -9.80 -0.37 -12.44
C LEU A 86 -10.12 1.11 -12.16
N LEU A 87 -9.29 1.78 -11.38
CA LEU A 87 -9.50 3.19 -11.04
C LEU A 87 -9.47 4.08 -12.29
N VAL A 88 -8.54 3.83 -13.20
CA VAL A 88 -8.42 4.56 -14.46
C VAL A 88 -9.69 4.38 -15.32
N GLU A 89 -10.16 3.15 -15.49
CA GLU A 89 -11.34 2.87 -16.29
C GLU A 89 -12.61 3.49 -15.69
N VAL A 90 -12.78 3.38 -14.37
CA VAL A 90 -13.91 3.99 -13.67
C VAL A 90 -13.90 5.51 -13.84
N LEU A 91 -12.76 6.16 -13.64
CA LEU A 91 -12.66 7.61 -13.72
C LEU A 91 -12.91 8.17 -15.14
N LYS A 92 -12.61 7.41 -16.20
CA LYS A 92 -12.96 7.79 -17.58
C LYS A 92 -14.47 7.92 -17.78
N SER A 93 -15.27 7.21 -17.01
CA SER A 93 -16.73 7.21 -17.11
C SER A 93 -17.40 8.28 -16.25
N VAL A 94 -16.69 8.91 -15.31
CA VAL A 94 -17.25 9.95 -14.42
C VAL A 94 -17.47 11.25 -15.22
N PRO A 95 -18.70 11.79 -15.25
CA PRO A 95 -18.99 13.05 -15.93
C PRO A 95 -18.23 14.22 -15.31
N LYS A 96 -17.77 15.15 -16.14
CA LYS A 96 -17.18 16.40 -15.66
C LYS A 96 -18.27 17.29 -15.07
N SER A 97 -18.20 17.56 -13.79
CA SER A 97 -19.11 18.39 -13.00
C SER A 97 -18.31 19.49 -12.25
N PRO A 98 -18.95 20.45 -11.59
CA PRO A 98 -18.24 21.41 -10.76
C PRO A 98 -17.32 20.71 -9.74
N HIS A 99 -16.18 21.33 -9.40
CA HIS A 99 -15.06 20.71 -8.67
C HIS A 99 -15.48 19.84 -7.48
N ASN A 100 -16.22 20.38 -6.53
CA ASN A 100 -16.64 19.62 -5.34
C ASN A 100 -17.55 18.43 -5.66
N GLN A 101 -18.46 18.60 -6.63
CA GLN A 101 -19.33 17.52 -7.07
C GLN A 101 -18.51 16.45 -7.82
N PHE A 102 -17.58 16.85 -8.67
CA PHE A 102 -16.72 15.94 -9.41
C PHE A 102 -15.92 15.01 -8.48
N TYR A 103 -15.32 15.55 -7.42
CA TYR A 103 -14.57 14.74 -6.46
C TYR A 103 -15.47 13.78 -5.67
N ALA A 104 -16.67 14.20 -5.32
CA ALA A 104 -17.66 13.33 -4.69
C ALA A 104 -18.08 12.19 -5.62
N ASP A 105 -18.33 12.49 -6.90
CA ASP A 105 -18.68 11.51 -7.92
C ASP A 105 -17.54 10.52 -8.17
N CYS A 106 -16.28 11.01 -8.24
CA CYS A 106 -15.09 10.17 -8.35
C CYS A 106 -14.96 9.23 -7.15
N TYR A 107 -15.10 9.74 -5.92
CA TYR A 107 -15.05 8.92 -4.71
C TYR A 107 -16.11 7.82 -4.75
N GLN A 108 -17.34 8.16 -5.06
CA GLN A 108 -18.45 7.20 -5.09
C GLN A 108 -18.22 6.13 -6.16
N ALA A 109 -17.86 6.52 -7.37
CA ALA A 109 -17.62 5.60 -8.48
C ALA A 109 -16.49 4.62 -8.18
N MET A 110 -15.34 5.12 -7.71
CA MET A 110 -14.20 4.27 -7.36
C MET A 110 -14.52 3.32 -6.19
N SER A 111 -15.15 3.83 -5.12
CA SER A 111 -15.50 3.01 -3.96
C SER A 111 -16.51 1.91 -4.30
N GLN A 112 -17.51 2.21 -5.13
CA GLN A 112 -18.48 1.22 -5.59
C GLN A 112 -17.84 0.15 -6.48
N ALA A 113 -16.94 0.54 -7.38
CA ALA A 113 -16.25 -0.40 -8.24
C ALA A 113 -15.33 -1.34 -7.44
N LEU A 114 -14.54 -0.81 -6.50
CA LEU A 114 -13.72 -1.64 -5.60
C LEU A 114 -14.58 -2.61 -4.80
N GLN A 115 -15.68 -2.12 -4.18
CA GLN A 115 -16.57 -2.97 -3.40
C GLN A 115 -17.19 -4.08 -4.26
N TYR A 116 -17.61 -3.77 -5.48
CA TYR A 116 -18.16 -4.76 -6.41
C TYR A 116 -17.18 -5.90 -6.67
N HIS A 117 -15.92 -5.58 -6.99
CA HIS A 117 -14.91 -6.61 -7.25
C HIS A 117 -14.53 -7.40 -5.99
N VAL A 118 -14.45 -6.74 -4.84
CA VAL A 118 -14.24 -7.43 -3.56
C VAL A 118 -15.36 -8.41 -3.27
N ASP A 119 -16.61 -8.02 -3.52
CA ASP A 119 -17.76 -8.92 -3.32
C ASP A 119 -17.69 -10.14 -4.22
N GLN A 120 -17.25 -10.02 -5.48
CA GLN A 120 -17.03 -11.15 -6.37
C GLN A 120 -15.92 -12.09 -5.83
N VAL A 121 -14.84 -11.52 -5.30
CA VAL A 121 -13.77 -12.32 -4.67
C VAL A 121 -14.31 -13.08 -3.46
N LEU A 122 -15.08 -12.43 -2.59
CA LEU A 122 -15.67 -13.06 -1.41
C LEU A 122 -16.68 -14.16 -1.79
N GLU A 123 -17.46 -13.96 -2.84
CA GLU A 123 -18.37 -14.98 -3.37
C GLU A 123 -17.60 -16.21 -3.86
N MET A 124 -16.54 -16.00 -4.65
CA MET A 124 -15.68 -17.09 -5.10
C MET A 124 -15.03 -17.82 -3.92
N LEU A 125 -14.53 -17.12 -2.92
CA LEU A 125 -13.93 -17.70 -1.72
C LEU A 125 -14.94 -18.56 -0.94
N SER A 126 -16.20 -18.12 -0.85
CA SER A 126 -17.25 -18.86 -0.17
C SER A 126 -17.57 -20.20 -0.82
N ALA A 127 -17.33 -20.32 -2.14
CA ALA A 127 -17.53 -21.54 -2.91
C ALA A 127 -16.32 -22.51 -2.81
N VAL A 128 -15.16 -22.04 -2.38
CA VAL A 128 -13.95 -22.85 -2.22
C VAL A 128 -13.96 -23.54 -0.86
N LYS A 129 -13.87 -24.85 -0.85
CA LYS A 129 -13.63 -25.60 0.39
C LYS A 129 -12.16 -25.46 0.76
N LEU A 130 -11.85 -24.53 1.65
CA LEU A 130 -10.53 -24.47 2.24
C LEU A 130 -10.31 -25.69 3.12
N SER A 131 -9.11 -26.29 3.07
CA SER A 131 -8.73 -27.30 4.07
C SER A 131 -8.74 -26.62 5.44
N GLY A 132 -9.14 -27.32 6.51
CA GLY A 132 -9.21 -26.73 7.87
C GLY A 132 -7.89 -26.21 8.43
N GLU A 133 -6.80 -26.31 7.65
CA GLU A 133 -5.47 -25.81 8.00
C GLU A 133 -5.23 -24.35 7.54
N PHE A 134 -6.14 -23.78 6.72
CA PHE A 134 -5.98 -22.45 6.15
C PHE A 134 -7.18 -21.57 6.46
N GLU A 135 -6.89 -20.33 6.85
CA GLU A 135 -7.87 -19.29 7.13
C GLU A 135 -7.64 -18.08 6.22
N PHE A 136 -8.73 -17.54 5.65
CA PHE A 136 -8.69 -16.28 4.94
C PHE A 136 -8.68 -15.13 5.94
N ALA A 137 -7.58 -14.37 5.98
CA ALA A 137 -7.37 -13.32 6.99
C ALA A 137 -7.81 -11.92 6.52
N GLY A 138 -8.03 -11.70 5.23
CA GLY A 138 -8.51 -10.42 4.74
C GLY A 138 -7.91 -10.00 3.40
N ILE A 139 -8.18 -8.75 3.03
CA ILE A 139 -7.75 -8.13 1.78
C ILE A 139 -6.85 -6.94 2.08
N ASP A 140 -5.74 -6.84 1.34
CA ASP A 140 -4.99 -5.60 1.22
C ASP A 140 -5.52 -4.84 0.00
N SER A 141 -6.15 -3.70 0.25
CA SER A 141 -6.79 -2.86 -0.76
C SER A 141 -5.87 -1.80 -1.36
N SER A 142 -4.59 -1.84 -1.06
CA SER A 142 -3.62 -0.88 -1.61
C SER A 142 -3.65 -0.85 -3.13
N ALA A 143 -3.27 0.29 -3.71
CA ALA A 143 -3.17 0.44 -5.15
C ALA A 143 -2.21 -0.58 -5.79
N ALA A 144 -1.11 -0.90 -5.11
CA ALA A 144 -0.09 -1.86 -5.51
C ALA A 144 0.29 -1.76 -7.01
N PRO A 145 0.79 -0.58 -7.47
CA PRO A 145 1.13 -0.40 -8.88
C PRO A 145 2.26 -1.36 -9.29
N SER A 146 2.19 -1.86 -10.52
CA SER A 146 3.25 -2.65 -11.13
C SER A 146 3.58 -2.11 -12.53
N LYS A 147 4.67 -2.59 -13.12
CA LYS A 147 5.02 -2.20 -14.49
C LYS A 147 4.01 -2.65 -15.56
N ASN A 148 3.12 -3.56 -15.21
CA ASN A 148 2.14 -4.14 -16.13
C ASN A 148 0.74 -3.52 -16.01
N CYS A 149 0.56 -2.54 -15.11
CA CYS A 149 -0.70 -1.83 -14.93
C CYS A 149 -0.53 -0.32 -15.15
N SER A 150 -1.64 0.40 -15.17
CA SER A 150 -1.65 1.86 -15.24
C SER A 150 -0.89 2.45 -14.06
N SER A 151 -0.15 3.54 -14.32
CA SER A 151 0.44 4.33 -13.25
C SER A 151 -0.61 5.03 -12.40
N MET A 152 -0.37 5.15 -11.11
CA MET A 152 -1.19 5.98 -10.23
C MET A 152 -1.21 7.45 -10.67
N THR A 153 -0.16 7.95 -11.31
CA THR A 153 -0.16 9.33 -11.85
C THR A 153 -1.30 9.58 -12.83
N LYS A 154 -1.72 8.54 -13.57
CA LYS A 154 -2.86 8.62 -14.49
C LYS A 154 -4.19 8.85 -13.76
N VAL A 155 -4.35 8.27 -12.58
CA VAL A 155 -5.51 8.52 -11.72
C VAL A 155 -5.57 10.00 -11.32
N TYR A 156 -4.44 10.59 -10.91
CA TYR A 156 -4.37 12.02 -10.58
C TYR A 156 -4.71 12.93 -11.77
N GLU A 157 -4.21 12.60 -12.97
CA GLU A 157 -4.52 13.34 -14.20
C GLU A 157 -6.02 13.28 -14.51
N LEU A 158 -6.64 12.11 -14.41
CA LEU A 158 -8.08 11.94 -14.64
C LEU A 158 -8.92 12.69 -13.60
N MET A 159 -8.40 12.87 -12.40
CA MET A 159 -9.01 13.71 -11.37
C MET A 159 -8.76 15.20 -11.57
N GLY A 160 -8.13 15.60 -12.68
CA GLY A 160 -8.01 16.99 -13.12
C GLY A 160 -6.69 17.67 -12.80
N LEU A 161 -5.70 16.95 -12.29
CA LEU A 161 -4.37 17.49 -12.08
C LEU A 161 -3.56 17.46 -13.39
N PRO A 162 -2.75 18.48 -13.68
CA PRO A 162 -1.91 18.48 -14.90
C PRO A 162 -0.76 17.44 -14.84
N TYR A 163 -0.32 17.08 -13.65
CA TYR A 163 0.66 16.02 -13.36
C TYR A 163 0.63 15.71 -11.85
N PHE A 164 1.12 14.55 -11.46
CA PHE A 164 1.34 14.23 -10.05
C PHE A 164 2.44 15.11 -9.47
N GLY A 165 2.19 15.76 -8.36
CA GLY A 165 3.06 16.77 -7.75
C GLY A 165 2.54 18.20 -7.91
N ALA A 166 1.56 18.43 -8.79
CA ALA A 166 0.90 19.73 -8.94
C ALA A 166 0.02 20.07 -7.70
N ALA A 167 -0.41 21.33 -7.64
CA ALA A 167 -1.38 21.75 -6.63
C ALA A 167 -2.65 20.87 -6.69
N GLY A 168 -3.12 20.41 -5.52
CA GLY A 168 -4.22 19.45 -5.40
C GLY A 168 -3.76 18.01 -5.16
N SER A 169 -2.48 17.68 -5.30
CA SER A 169 -1.99 16.29 -5.10
C SER A 169 -2.29 15.76 -3.69
N VAL A 170 -2.19 16.57 -2.65
CA VAL A 170 -2.54 16.17 -1.27
C VAL A 170 -4.03 15.85 -1.14
N GLU A 171 -4.90 16.67 -1.74
CA GLU A 171 -6.35 16.47 -1.72
C GLU A 171 -6.74 15.16 -2.40
N VAL A 172 -6.20 14.92 -3.59
CA VAL A 172 -6.43 13.66 -4.34
C VAL A 172 -5.86 12.48 -3.56
N SER A 173 -4.67 12.60 -2.97
CA SER A 173 -4.09 11.54 -2.12
C SER A 173 -4.99 11.20 -0.92
N ALA A 174 -5.53 12.21 -0.25
CA ALA A 174 -6.47 12.01 0.85
C ALA A 174 -7.76 11.33 0.40
N LEU A 175 -8.30 11.72 -0.77
CA LEU A 175 -9.49 11.10 -1.34
C LEU A 175 -9.24 9.64 -1.72
N LEU A 176 -8.14 9.33 -2.39
CA LEU A 176 -7.77 7.96 -2.77
C LEU A 176 -7.57 7.09 -1.52
N THR A 177 -6.98 7.61 -0.46
CA THR A 177 -6.87 6.90 0.81
C THR A 177 -8.25 6.52 1.36
N LYS A 178 -9.23 7.43 1.30
CA LYS A 178 -10.61 7.12 1.70
C LYS A 178 -11.23 6.04 0.82
N VAL A 179 -10.94 6.06 -0.49
CA VAL A 179 -11.42 5.03 -1.44
C VAL A 179 -10.88 3.65 -1.03
N PHE A 180 -9.58 3.49 -0.83
CA PHE A 180 -8.98 2.21 -0.44
C PHE A 180 -9.48 1.70 0.91
N LYS A 181 -9.79 2.61 1.83
CA LYS A 181 -10.33 2.28 3.17
C LYS A 181 -11.86 2.16 3.22
N SER A 182 -12.55 2.34 2.11
CA SER A 182 -14.03 2.29 2.07
C SER A 182 -14.62 0.89 1.99
N ILE A 183 -13.81 -0.12 1.69
CA ILE A 183 -14.24 -1.52 1.54
C ILE A 183 -14.88 -2.03 2.83
N GLN A 184 -16.00 -2.71 2.68
CA GLN A 184 -16.81 -3.26 3.76
C GLN A 184 -16.89 -4.78 3.69
N ARG A 185 -17.32 -5.41 4.77
CA ARG A 185 -17.64 -6.85 4.86
C ARG A 185 -16.44 -7.78 4.83
N VAL A 186 -15.23 -7.25 4.85
CA VAL A 186 -13.98 -8.02 4.94
C VAL A 186 -12.97 -7.25 5.78
N PRO A 187 -12.12 -7.92 6.57
CA PRO A 187 -11.02 -7.27 7.24
C PRO A 187 -10.07 -6.66 6.22
N LEU A 188 -9.74 -5.37 6.39
CA LEU A 188 -8.63 -4.76 5.67
C LEU A 188 -7.34 -5.05 6.44
N VAL A 189 -6.38 -5.62 5.74
CA VAL A 189 -5.07 -6.02 6.27
C VAL A 189 -3.96 -5.36 5.45
N GLY A 190 -2.71 -5.55 5.87
CA GLY A 190 -1.58 -4.95 5.16
C GLY A 190 -1.62 -3.43 5.24
N PHE A 191 -1.20 -2.78 4.17
CA PHE A 191 -1.21 -1.33 4.09
C PHE A 191 -2.62 -0.77 3.89
N SER A 192 -3.42 -1.37 3.04
CA SER A 192 -4.78 -0.96 2.70
C SER A 192 -4.93 0.54 2.50
N GLY A 193 -4.16 1.08 1.57
CA GLY A 193 -4.14 2.52 1.31
C GLY A 193 -3.39 2.91 0.03
N LEU A 194 -3.06 4.18 -0.06
CA LEU A 194 -2.36 4.73 -1.21
C LEU A 194 -0.88 4.35 -1.17
N MET A 195 -0.43 3.58 -2.14
CA MET A 195 0.99 3.30 -2.34
C MET A 195 1.56 4.24 -3.40
N LEU A 196 2.58 5.01 -3.02
CA LEU A 196 3.35 5.90 -3.91
C LEU A 196 4.73 5.28 -4.17
N ALA A 197 4.72 4.10 -4.77
CA ALA A 197 5.90 3.27 -4.99
C ALA A 197 6.74 3.80 -6.17
N VAL A 198 7.60 4.76 -5.92
CA VAL A 198 8.40 5.48 -6.94
C VAL A 198 9.35 4.59 -7.75
N THR A 199 9.66 3.40 -7.25
CA THR A 199 10.54 2.42 -7.93
C THR A 199 9.76 1.38 -8.74
N GLU A 200 8.46 1.27 -8.56
CA GLU A 200 7.60 0.26 -9.17
C GLU A 200 6.60 0.87 -10.16
N ASP A 201 6.17 2.10 -9.90
CA ASP A 201 5.23 2.86 -10.74
C ASP A 201 5.99 3.71 -11.76
N LEU A 202 5.79 3.40 -13.05
CA LEU A 202 6.49 4.08 -14.15
C LEU A 202 6.24 5.59 -14.19
N GLY A 203 5.01 6.04 -13.94
CA GLY A 203 4.68 7.46 -13.96
C GLY A 203 5.30 8.22 -12.78
N LEU A 204 5.39 7.59 -11.60
CA LEU A 204 6.11 8.17 -10.46
C LEU A 204 7.62 8.21 -10.72
N ALA A 205 8.20 7.17 -11.31
CA ALA A 205 9.60 7.17 -11.71
C ALA A 205 9.91 8.29 -12.72
N GLU A 206 9.08 8.45 -13.75
CA GLU A 206 9.21 9.55 -14.72
C GLU A 206 9.02 10.92 -14.07
N GLY A 207 8.04 11.09 -13.18
CA GLY A 207 7.79 12.33 -12.44
C GLY A 207 8.99 12.72 -11.57
N THR A 208 9.66 11.75 -10.97
CA THR A 208 10.92 11.97 -10.24
C THR A 208 12.02 12.50 -11.17
N GLN A 209 12.20 11.90 -12.34
CA GLN A 209 13.17 12.36 -13.33
C GLN A 209 12.88 13.76 -13.86
N LYS A 210 11.59 14.10 -14.00
CA LYS A 210 11.12 15.42 -14.46
C LYS A 210 11.10 16.49 -13.36
N HIS A 211 11.47 16.13 -12.12
CA HIS A 211 11.41 17.01 -10.94
C HIS A 211 10.02 17.60 -10.65
N TYR A 212 8.96 16.84 -10.91
CA TYR A 212 7.59 17.24 -10.62
C TYR A 212 7.29 17.22 -9.13
N PHE A 213 8.03 16.45 -8.37
CA PHE A 213 7.98 16.35 -6.91
C PHE A 213 9.34 15.90 -6.36
N ASP A 214 9.53 16.06 -5.08
CA ASP A 214 10.71 15.63 -4.33
C ASP A 214 10.30 14.75 -3.14
N ILE A 215 11.26 14.28 -2.37
CA ILE A 215 11.01 13.46 -1.17
C ILE A 215 10.14 14.18 -0.14
N ARG A 216 10.22 15.51 -0.02
CA ARG A 216 9.40 16.27 0.93
C ARG A 216 7.94 16.28 0.52
N ALA A 217 7.68 16.42 -0.79
CA ALA A 217 6.34 16.30 -1.34
C ALA A 217 5.77 14.89 -1.11
N LEU A 218 6.54 13.85 -1.37
CA LEU A 218 6.13 12.46 -1.11
C LEU A 218 5.80 12.22 0.36
N LEU A 219 6.63 12.69 1.29
CA LEU A 219 6.35 12.62 2.74
C LEU A 219 5.04 13.34 3.11
N THR A 220 4.77 14.47 2.47
CA THR A 220 3.50 15.19 2.67
C THR A 220 2.31 14.40 2.16
N TYR A 221 2.41 13.78 0.98
CA TYR A 221 1.34 12.95 0.41
C TYR A 221 1.13 11.69 1.25
N SER A 222 2.21 11.09 1.73
CA SER A 222 2.15 9.92 2.62
C SER A 222 1.51 10.23 3.98
N ALA A 223 1.61 11.45 4.47
CA ALA A 223 0.99 11.85 5.74
C ALA A 223 -0.55 11.73 5.72
N VAL A 224 -1.18 11.90 4.56
CA VAL A 224 -2.65 11.75 4.42
C VAL A 224 -3.08 10.31 4.15
N CYS A 225 -2.16 9.38 3.89
CA CYS A 225 -2.46 7.96 3.77
C CYS A 225 -2.05 7.15 5.00
N GLY A 226 -1.02 7.58 5.74
CA GLY A 226 -0.52 6.92 6.94
C GLY A 226 0.22 5.60 6.68
N ILE A 227 0.64 5.35 5.44
CA ILE A 227 1.34 4.12 5.05
C ILE A 227 2.85 4.33 5.00
N GLY A 228 3.29 5.45 4.50
CA GLY A 228 4.70 5.74 4.23
C GLY A 228 5.05 5.72 2.74
N LEU A 229 6.34 5.60 2.49
CA LEU A 229 6.93 5.64 1.14
C LEU A 229 7.48 4.28 0.76
#